data_b81bf67edbc0040c2fac903dac2527bc
#
_entry.id   b81bf67edbc0040c2fac903dac2527bc
#
_cell.length_a   1.000
_cell.length_b   1.000
_cell.length_c   1.000
_cell.angle_alpha   90.00
_cell.angle_beta   90.00
_cell.angle_gamma   90.00
#
_symmetry.space_group_name_H-M   'P 1'
#
loop_
_entity.id
_entity.type
_entity.pdbx_description
1 polymer ?
#
loop_
_entity_poly.entity_id
_entity_poly.type
_entity_poly.pdbx_seq_one_letter_code
_entity_poly.pdbx_strand_id
1 'polypeptide(L)'
;LPGMCDVLGWFERHLTENDLLGRLPWWNFVDWAPEYEDGVSPGAEDGETSVISLQYVYVLRYAAELAENFGLNHEAGHYRDLAARISAAVLKTCWSDKRGLVAETPEKKQFSQHANVMAILVDLVPHDKQVQLMEKILSEKDLIQCTFYYRFYLLRALRKVGRGDDYLAMLGPWYDMLKIGLTTFAEKPEPTRSDCHAWSASPILELMATVTGIETAAPGFKKVRIEPHPGHLKKIDAAMPHPAGKISCSLERKGKAGISGEVVLPEGLSGTFVWQGKEVPLHPGKQAIDLP
;
A
#
# COMPACT_ATOMS: atom_id res chain seq x y z
N LEU A 1 7.28 20.24 -8.90
CA LEU A 1 6.43 19.83 -10.05
C LEU A 1 7.25 19.52 -11.31
N PRO A 2 8.21 20.36 -11.80
CA PRO A 2 8.97 20.04 -13.02
C PRO A 2 9.62 18.67 -12.99
N GLY A 3 10.37 18.35 -11.95
CA GLY A 3 11.00 17.03 -11.82
C GLY A 3 10.03 15.84 -11.80
N MET A 4 8.81 16.02 -11.27
CA MET A 4 7.74 15.02 -11.38
C MET A 4 7.37 14.79 -12.85
N CYS A 5 7.13 15.89 -13.60
CA CYS A 5 6.78 15.80 -15.03
C CYS A 5 7.91 15.15 -15.84
N ASP A 6 9.17 15.50 -15.55
CA ASP A 6 10.34 14.91 -16.23
C ASP A 6 10.43 13.40 -16.02
N VAL A 7 10.27 12.94 -14.78
CA VAL A 7 10.29 11.51 -14.45
C VAL A 7 9.12 10.78 -15.10
N LEU A 8 7.91 11.29 -14.99
CA LEU A 8 6.73 10.66 -15.60
C LEU A 8 6.82 10.62 -17.12
N GLY A 9 7.25 11.72 -17.75
CA GLY A 9 7.46 11.77 -19.20
C GLY A 9 8.60 10.86 -19.66
N TRP A 10 9.59 10.56 -18.80
CA TRP A 10 10.61 9.57 -19.12
C TRP A 10 10.00 8.17 -19.23
N PHE A 11 9.19 7.73 -18.28
CA PHE A 11 8.51 6.44 -18.32
C PHE A 11 7.53 6.36 -19.49
N GLU A 12 6.77 7.43 -19.78
CA GLU A 12 5.84 7.46 -20.89
C GLU A 12 6.51 7.16 -22.24
N ARG A 13 7.72 7.70 -22.48
CA ARG A 13 8.51 7.44 -23.70
C ARG A 13 9.01 6.00 -23.84
N HIS A 14 8.91 5.19 -22.78
CA HIS A 14 9.32 3.78 -22.78
C HIS A 14 8.13 2.82 -22.81
N LEU A 15 6.92 3.32 -23.00
CA LEU A 15 5.77 2.46 -23.27
C LEU A 15 5.94 1.76 -24.62
N THR A 16 5.58 0.48 -24.64
CA THR A 16 5.52 -0.32 -25.86
C THR A 16 4.31 0.04 -26.71
N GLU A 17 4.20 -0.53 -27.90
CA GLU A 17 3.01 -0.40 -28.77
C GLU A 17 1.73 -0.94 -28.12
N ASN A 18 1.88 -1.79 -27.10
CA ASN A 18 0.76 -2.35 -26.32
C ASN A 18 0.39 -1.52 -25.10
N ASP A 19 0.91 -0.31 -24.92
CA ASP A 19 0.72 0.55 -23.75
C ASP A 19 1.18 -0.09 -22.42
N LEU A 20 2.21 -0.94 -22.46
CA LEU A 20 2.85 -1.50 -21.26
C LEU A 20 4.28 -0.99 -21.14
N LEU A 21 4.80 -0.94 -19.93
CA LEU A 21 6.23 -0.77 -19.73
C LEU A 21 6.93 -2.10 -19.94
N GLY A 22 8.00 -2.04 -20.73
CA GLY A 22 8.85 -3.18 -21.06
C GLY A 22 10.28 -2.93 -20.61
N ARG A 23 11.21 -3.20 -21.52
CA ARG A 23 12.63 -3.00 -21.29
C ARG A 23 12.97 -1.54 -21.03
N LEU A 24 13.48 -1.25 -19.84
CA LEU A 24 14.05 0.04 -19.47
C LEU A 24 15.59 -0.05 -19.45
N PRO A 25 16.31 1.06 -19.70
CA PRO A 25 17.78 1.02 -19.90
C PRO A 25 18.61 0.84 -18.63
N TRP A 26 17.97 0.79 -17.44
CA TRP A 26 18.64 0.71 -16.16
C TRP A 26 18.17 -0.51 -15.38
N TRP A 27 18.67 -0.68 -14.15
CA TRP A 27 18.25 -1.75 -13.25
C TRP A 27 16.78 -1.56 -12.82
N ASN A 28 15.90 -2.41 -13.31
CA ASN A 28 14.46 -2.37 -13.11
C ASN A 28 14.04 -3.12 -11.84
N PHE A 29 14.64 -2.74 -10.72
CA PHE A 29 14.38 -3.37 -9.44
C PHE A 29 12.91 -3.25 -9.01
N VAL A 30 12.34 -4.36 -8.56
CA VAL A 30 10.99 -4.43 -7.99
C VAL A 30 11.02 -4.90 -6.54
N ASP A 31 11.61 -6.08 -6.26
CA ASP A 31 11.68 -6.66 -4.91
C ASP A 31 12.69 -7.81 -4.89
N TRP A 32 13.22 -8.15 -3.71
CA TRP A 32 14.10 -9.31 -3.52
C TRP A 32 13.35 -10.65 -3.42
N ALA A 33 12.28 -10.83 -4.21
CA ALA A 33 11.64 -12.14 -4.32
C ALA A 33 12.62 -13.18 -4.88
N PRO A 34 12.70 -14.42 -4.34
CA PRO A 34 13.66 -15.42 -4.80
C PRO A 34 13.53 -15.78 -6.28
N GLU A 35 12.34 -15.63 -6.85
CA GLU A 35 12.04 -15.90 -8.26
C GLU A 35 12.39 -14.72 -9.19
N TYR A 36 12.76 -13.56 -8.64
CA TYR A 36 13.17 -12.39 -9.40
C TYR A 36 14.70 -12.35 -9.49
N GLU A 37 15.23 -12.58 -10.69
CA GLU A 37 16.67 -12.47 -10.93
C GLU A 37 17.12 -11.02 -10.65
N ASP A 38 18.09 -10.86 -9.78
CA ASP A 38 18.57 -9.55 -9.31
C ASP A 38 17.44 -8.58 -8.85
N GLY A 39 16.32 -9.12 -8.37
CA GLY A 39 15.18 -8.33 -7.92
C GLY A 39 14.33 -7.73 -9.03
N VAL A 40 14.51 -8.19 -10.27
CA VAL A 40 13.81 -7.72 -11.47
C VAL A 40 12.63 -8.63 -11.79
N SER A 41 11.45 -8.03 -11.99
CA SER A 41 10.26 -8.81 -12.34
C SER A 41 10.34 -9.37 -13.77
N PRO A 42 9.73 -10.54 -14.05
CA PRO A 42 9.63 -11.07 -15.40
C PRO A 42 9.11 -10.05 -16.41
N GLY A 43 9.69 -10.04 -17.61
CA GLY A 43 9.34 -9.14 -18.70
C GLY A 43 9.97 -7.73 -18.63
N ALA A 44 10.61 -7.38 -17.50
CA ALA A 44 11.18 -6.03 -17.35
C ALA A 44 12.47 -5.79 -18.14
N GLU A 45 13.14 -6.84 -18.59
CA GLU A 45 14.39 -6.74 -19.35
C GLU A 45 14.25 -7.16 -20.82
N ASP A 46 13.31 -8.04 -21.12
CA ASP A 46 13.19 -8.70 -22.43
C ASP A 46 11.80 -8.59 -23.07
N GLY A 47 10.84 -7.99 -22.38
CA GLY A 47 9.47 -7.93 -22.87
C GLY A 47 8.63 -6.84 -22.22
N GLU A 48 7.44 -7.20 -21.79
CA GLU A 48 6.45 -6.34 -21.16
C GLU A 48 6.10 -6.85 -19.77
N THR A 49 6.02 -5.95 -18.79
CA THR A 49 5.73 -6.31 -17.40
C THR A 49 4.51 -5.59 -16.84
N SER A 50 3.61 -6.34 -16.24
CA SER A 50 2.43 -5.78 -15.58
C SER A 50 2.78 -5.05 -14.29
N VAL A 51 3.77 -5.52 -13.54
CA VAL A 51 4.14 -4.96 -12.22
C VAL A 51 4.58 -3.52 -12.35
N ILE A 52 5.60 -3.24 -13.17
CA ILE A 52 6.12 -1.88 -13.35
C ILE A 52 5.08 -0.99 -14.04
N SER A 53 4.31 -1.54 -14.99
CA SER A 53 3.21 -0.81 -15.62
C SER A 53 2.15 -0.36 -14.61
N LEU A 54 1.75 -1.23 -13.68
CA LEU A 54 0.80 -0.89 -12.63
C LEU A 54 1.40 0.03 -11.55
N GLN A 55 2.71 -0.09 -11.24
CA GLN A 55 3.40 0.89 -10.40
C GLN A 55 3.37 2.28 -11.05
N TYR A 56 3.58 2.35 -12.36
CA TYR A 56 3.48 3.61 -13.09
C TYR A 56 2.05 4.18 -13.05
N VAL A 57 1.01 3.36 -13.24
CA VAL A 57 -0.40 3.76 -13.04
C VAL A 57 -0.63 4.31 -11.63
N TYR A 58 -0.09 3.65 -10.61
CA TYR A 58 -0.21 4.09 -9.22
C TYR A 58 0.35 5.50 -9.01
N VAL A 59 1.54 5.76 -9.56
CA VAL A 59 2.18 7.10 -9.46
C VAL A 59 1.44 8.14 -10.31
N LEU A 60 0.98 7.80 -11.52
CA LEU A 60 0.21 8.70 -12.39
C LEU A 60 -1.07 9.21 -11.71
N ARG A 61 -1.77 8.36 -10.95
CA ARG A 61 -2.97 8.76 -10.21
C ARG A 61 -2.67 9.83 -9.17
N TYR A 62 -1.64 9.65 -8.35
CA TYR A 62 -1.21 10.67 -7.38
C TYR A 62 -0.67 11.94 -8.06
N ALA A 63 0.03 11.79 -9.18
CA ALA A 63 0.51 12.92 -9.95
C ALA A 63 -0.63 13.74 -10.53
N ALA A 64 -1.70 13.10 -10.98
CA ALA A 64 -2.91 13.78 -11.47
C ALA A 64 -3.58 14.61 -10.36
N GLU A 65 -3.74 14.03 -9.17
CA GLU A 65 -4.29 14.74 -8.01
C GLU A 65 -3.40 15.93 -7.60
N LEU A 66 -2.09 15.72 -7.60
CA LEU A 66 -1.13 16.78 -7.28
C LEU A 66 -1.15 17.90 -8.31
N ALA A 67 -1.15 17.56 -9.60
CA ALA A 67 -1.21 18.53 -10.70
C ALA A 67 -2.50 19.36 -10.62
N GLU A 68 -3.64 18.74 -10.38
CA GLU A 68 -4.93 19.41 -10.21
C GLU A 68 -4.91 20.39 -9.02
N ASN A 69 -4.35 19.97 -7.88
CA ASN A 69 -4.23 20.82 -6.70
C ASN A 69 -3.37 22.07 -6.93
N PHE A 70 -2.47 22.03 -7.92
CA PHE A 70 -1.66 23.18 -8.35
C PHE A 70 -2.20 23.89 -9.59
N GLY A 71 -3.42 23.56 -10.04
CA GLY A 71 -4.06 24.19 -11.18
C GLY A 71 -3.52 23.76 -12.55
N LEU A 72 -2.72 22.69 -12.60
CA LEU A 72 -2.18 22.10 -13.84
C LEU A 72 -3.19 21.09 -14.41
N ASN A 73 -4.35 21.59 -14.83
CA ASN A 73 -5.49 20.74 -15.22
C ASN A 73 -5.22 19.93 -16.50
N HIS A 74 -4.40 20.44 -17.41
CA HIS A 74 -4.02 19.74 -18.63
C HIS A 74 -3.18 18.50 -18.30
N GLU A 75 -2.15 18.65 -17.49
CA GLU A 75 -1.28 17.58 -17.01
C GLU A 75 -2.08 16.57 -16.19
N ALA A 76 -2.98 17.04 -15.33
CA ALA A 76 -3.86 16.16 -14.54
C ALA A 76 -4.75 15.29 -15.44
N GLY A 77 -5.34 15.88 -16.50
CA GLY A 77 -6.11 15.14 -17.50
C GLY A 77 -5.25 14.12 -18.23
N HIS A 78 -4.09 14.53 -18.73
CA HIS A 78 -3.14 13.67 -19.42
C HIS A 78 -2.73 12.45 -18.58
N TYR A 79 -2.39 12.66 -17.29
CA TYR A 79 -2.00 11.55 -16.39
C TYR A 79 -3.16 10.60 -16.12
N ARG A 80 -4.40 11.07 -16.01
CA ARG A 80 -5.59 10.20 -15.85
C ARG A 80 -5.83 9.36 -17.11
N ASP A 81 -5.75 9.96 -18.29
CA ASP A 81 -5.95 9.27 -19.57
C ASP A 81 -4.85 8.19 -19.77
N LEU A 82 -3.61 8.53 -19.48
CA LEU A 82 -2.48 7.61 -19.55
C LEU A 82 -2.64 6.45 -18.58
N ALA A 83 -3.01 6.72 -17.33
CA ALA A 83 -3.29 5.69 -16.34
C ALA A 83 -4.43 4.76 -16.77
N ALA A 84 -5.48 5.29 -17.38
CA ALA A 84 -6.60 4.50 -17.90
C ALA A 84 -6.18 3.61 -19.08
N ARG A 85 -5.37 4.12 -20.02
CA ARG A 85 -4.84 3.35 -21.16
C ARG A 85 -3.99 2.17 -20.68
N ILE A 86 -3.02 2.42 -19.80
CA ILE A 86 -2.15 1.37 -19.26
C ILE A 86 -2.97 0.34 -18.49
N SER A 87 -3.91 0.76 -17.66
CA SER A 87 -4.81 -0.15 -16.92
C SER A 87 -5.61 -1.06 -17.86
N ALA A 88 -6.17 -0.51 -18.94
CA ALA A 88 -6.89 -1.27 -19.95
C ALA A 88 -5.96 -2.26 -20.68
N ALA A 89 -4.73 -1.85 -20.99
CA ALA A 89 -3.71 -2.71 -21.59
C ALA A 89 -3.37 -3.91 -20.71
N VAL A 90 -3.12 -3.68 -19.40
CA VAL A 90 -2.84 -4.76 -18.44
C VAL A 90 -4.03 -5.72 -18.33
N LEU A 91 -5.26 -5.22 -18.23
CA LEU A 91 -6.45 -6.08 -18.20
C LEU A 91 -6.58 -6.92 -19.47
N LYS A 92 -6.34 -6.33 -20.62
CA LYS A 92 -6.45 -7.03 -21.92
C LYS A 92 -5.40 -8.12 -22.07
N THR A 93 -4.16 -7.85 -21.69
CA THR A 93 -3.01 -8.70 -22.01
C THR A 93 -2.59 -9.62 -20.87
N CYS A 94 -2.60 -9.14 -19.63
CA CYS A 94 -2.07 -9.87 -18.46
C CYS A 94 -3.13 -10.50 -17.57
N TRP A 95 -4.41 -10.09 -17.66
CA TRP A 95 -5.46 -10.72 -16.86
C TRP A 95 -5.73 -12.16 -17.30
N SER A 96 -5.78 -13.09 -16.34
CA SER A 96 -6.12 -14.49 -16.55
C SER A 96 -7.50 -14.80 -15.98
N ASP A 97 -8.51 -14.96 -16.85
CA ASP A 97 -9.86 -15.36 -16.41
C ASP A 97 -9.86 -16.71 -15.68
N LYS A 98 -9.00 -17.64 -16.13
CA LYS A 98 -8.85 -18.97 -15.50
C LYS A 98 -8.37 -18.87 -14.05
N ARG A 99 -7.42 -17.97 -13.77
CA ARG A 99 -6.87 -17.77 -12.41
C ARG A 99 -7.64 -16.71 -11.63
N GLY A 100 -8.27 -15.74 -12.32
CA GLY A 100 -8.79 -14.52 -11.72
C GLY A 100 -7.68 -13.69 -11.07
N LEU A 101 -6.54 -13.59 -11.77
CA LEU A 101 -5.31 -12.95 -11.34
C LEU A 101 -4.67 -12.20 -12.51
N VAL A 102 -3.89 -11.17 -12.19
CA VAL A 102 -2.96 -10.53 -13.12
C VAL A 102 -1.67 -11.33 -13.17
N ALA A 103 -1.22 -11.72 -14.35
CA ALA A 103 0.06 -12.35 -14.58
C ALA A 103 1.18 -11.30 -14.68
N GLU A 104 2.43 -11.71 -14.46
CA GLU A 104 3.61 -10.85 -14.62
C GLU A 104 3.75 -10.30 -16.04
N THR A 105 3.48 -11.15 -17.03
CA THR A 105 3.67 -10.86 -18.46
C THR A 105 2.46 -11.29 -19.27
N PRO A 106 2.34 -10.81 -20.56
CA PRO A 106 1.27 -11.23 -21.48
C PRO A 106 1.18 -12.74 -21.73
N GLU A 107 2.29 -13.49 -21.58
CA GLU A 107 2.34 -14.95 -21.75
C GLU A 107 1.60 -15.70 -20.63
N LYS A 108 1.29 -15.03 -19.50
CA LYS A 108 0.49 -15.56 -18.37
C LYS A 108 1.06 -16.85 -17.77
N LYS A 109 2.39 -16.94 -17.69
CA LYS A 109 3.08 -18.11 -17.13
C LYS A 109 3.36 -17.99 -15.65
N GLN A 110 3.65 -16.77 -15.18
CA GLN A 110 4.01 -16.46 -13.79
C GLN A 110 3.03 -15.47 -13.19
N PHE A 111 2.76 -15.65 -11.91
CA PHE A 111 1.84 -14.83 -11.12
C PHE A 111 2.50 -14.46 -9.80
N SER A 112 2.31 -13.23 -9.35
CA SER A 112 2.91 -12.74 -8.12
C SER A 112 1.89 -12.04 -7.23
N GLN A 113 2.24 -11.89 -5.96
CA GLN A 113 1.56 -10.95 -5.08
C GLN A 113 1.74 -9.51 -5.61
N HIS A 114 2.92 -9.17 -6.16
CA HIS A 114 3.29 -7.83 -6.62
C HIS A 114 2.31 -7.25 -7.65
N ALA A 115 2.09 -7.95 -8.76
CA ALA A 115 1.14 -7.53 -9.80
C ALA A 115 -0.28 -7.39 -9.25
N ASN A 116 -0.69 -8.32 -8.40
CA ASN A 116 -2.06 -8.38 -7.89
C ASN A 116 -2.32 -7.39 -6.75
N VAL A 117 -1.32 -7.08 -5.94
CA VAL A 117 -1.35 -5.97 -4.96
C VAL A 117 -1.50 -4.63 -5.68
N MET A 118 -0.72 -4.39 -6.72
CA MET A 118 -0.85 -3.17 -7.52
C MET A 118 -2.21 -3.10 -8.20
N ALA A 119 -2.75 -4.21 -8.72
CA ALA A 119 -4.08 -4.26 -9.32
C ALA A 119 -5.18 -3.78 -8.33
N ILE A 120 -5.07 -4.14 -7.05
CA ILE A 120 -5.97 -3.62 -6.00
C ILE A 120 -5.74 -2.13 -5.78
N LEU A 121 -4.48 -1.70 -5.63
CA LEU A 121 -4.15 -0.31 -5.30
C LEU A 121 -4.57 0.68 -6.38
N VAL A 122 -4.53 0.27 -7.65
CA VAL A 122 -4.94 1.12 -8.78
C VAL A 122 -6.41 0.92 -9.23
N ASP A 123 -7.23 0.19 -8.46
CA ASP A 123 -8.62 -0.12 -8.85
C ASP A 123 -8.74 -0.75 -10.23
N LEU A 124 -7.83 -1.67 -10.56
CA LEU A 124 -7.81 -2.34 -11.86
C LEU A 124 -9.08 -3.15 -12.09
N VAL A 125 -9.67 -3.69 -11.03
CA VAL A 125 -10.91 -4.45 -11.03
C VAL A 125 -11.91 -3.86 -10.02
N PRO A 126 -13.23 -4.10 -10.16
CA PRO A 126 -14.25 -3.65 -9.21
C PRO A 126 -13.98 -4.13 -7.78
N HIS A 127 -14.48 -3.40 -6.80
CA HIS A 127 -14.18 -3.61 -5.37
C HIS A 127 -14.49 -5.03 -4.87
N ASP A 128 -15.61 -5.60 -5.28
CA ASP A 128 -15.99 -6.98 -4.96
C ASP A 128 -14.96 -8.00 -5.47
N LYS A 129 -14.42 -7.79 -6.66
CA LYS A 129 -13.30 -8.58 -7.20
C LYS A 129 -11.97 -8.31 -6.50
N GLN A 130 -11.74 -7.09 -5.99
CA GLN A 130 -10.54 -6.78 -5.20
C GLN A 130 -10.50 -7.59 -3.91
N VAL A 131 -11.64 -7.78 -3.23
CA VAL A 131 -11.75 -8.63 -2.03
C VAL A 131 -11.36 -10.07 -2.35
N GLN A 132 -11.94 -10.64 -3.43
CA GLN A 132 -11.60 -11.99 -3.89
C GLN A 132 -10.13 -12.12 -4.31
N LEU A 133 -9.59 -11.09 -4.97
CA LEU A 133 -8.18 -11.03 -5.36
C LEU A 133 -7.27 -11.05 -4.13
N MET A 134 -7.61 -10.31 -3.08
CA MET A 134 -6.87 -10.32 -1.82
C MET A 134 -6.89 -11.69 -1.14
N GLU A 135 -8.01 -12.40 -1.16
CA GLU A 135 -8.09 -13.77 -0.65
C GLU A 135 -7.10 -14.70 -1.35
N LYS A 136 -6.99 -14.59 -2.68
CA LYS A 136 -6.02 -15.34 -3.47
C LYS A 136 -4.58 -14.94 -3.16
N ILE A 137 -4.29 -13.63 -3.09
CA ILE A 137 -2.97 -13.10 -2.72
C ILE A 137 -2.48 -13.71 -1.41
N LEU A 138 -3.37 -13.91 -0.42
CA LEU A 138 -3.01 -14.41 0.90
C LEU A 138 -2.96 -15.94 0.97
N SER A 139 -3.69 -16.66 0.12
CA SER A 139 -3.87 -18.12 0.22
C SER A 139 -3.07 -18.93 -0.81
N GLU A 140 -2.87 -18.41 -2.03
CA GLU A 140 -2.20 -19.14 -3.10
C GLU A 140 -0.68 -19.12 -2.91
N LYS A 141 -0.12 -20.28 -2.58
CA LYS A 141 1.32 -20.44 -2.26
C LYS A 141 2.23 -20.48 -3.49
N ASP A 142 1.68 -20.67 -4.67
CA ASP A 142 2.38 -20.69 -5.95
C ASP A 142 2.58 -19.28 -6.54
N LEU A 143 2.06 -18.26 -5.89
CA LEU A 143 2.38 -16.87 -6.24
C LEU A 143 3.80 -16.52 -5.76
N ILE A 144 4.54 -15.79 -6.58
CA ILE A 144 5.77 -15.13 -6.16
C ILE A 144 5.43 -14.19 -4.99
N GLN A 145 6.09 -14.39 -3.86
CA GLN A 145 5.74 -13.72 -2.60
C GLN A 145 6.48 -12.39 -2.44
N CYS A 146 5.77 -11.38 -1.92
CA CYS A 146 6.38 -10.10 -1.54
C CYS A 146 7.39 -10.26 -0.40
N THR A 147 8.57 -9.65 -0.53
CA THR A 147 9.53 -9.50 0.55
C THR A 147 9.32 -8.18 1.32
N PHE A 148 10.22 -7.82 2.22
CA PHE A 148 10.03 -6.69 3.15
C PHE A 148 9.63 -5.39 2.47
N TYR A 149 10.29 -5.04 1.36
CA TYR A 149 10.00 -3.82 0.63
C TYR A 149 8.57 -3.79 0.10
N TYR A 150 8.17 -4.81 -0.64
CA TYR A 150 6.87 -4.81 -1.31
C TYR A 150 5.70 -5.10 -0.37
N ARG A 151 5.96 -5.66 0.83
CA ARG A 151 4.95 -5.81 1.88
C ARG A 151 4.33 -4.49 2.32
N PHE A 152 5.02 -3.37 2.17
CA PHE A 152 4.42 -2.05 2.34
C PHE A 152 3.17 -1.87 1.46
N TYR A 153 3.28 -2.19 0.18
CA TYR A 153 2.15 -2.11 -0.75
C TYR A 153 1.07 -3.16 -0.46
N LEU A 154 1.47 -4.37 -0.08
CA LEU A 154 0.54 -5.42 0.32
C LEU A 154 -0.33 -4.98 1.52
N LEU A 155 0.26 -4.32 2.51
CA LEU A 155 -0.47 -3.81 3.68
C LEU A 155 -1.44 -2.69 3.30
N ARG A 156 -1.05 -1.80 2.39
CA ARG A 156 -1.93 -0.77 1.83
C ARG A 156 -3.12 -1.39 1.10
N ALA A 157 -2.90 -2.44 0.33
CA ALA A 157 -3.96 -3.17 -0.37
C ALA A 157 -4.89 -3.90 0.63
N LEU A 158 -4.36 -4.53 1.69
CA LEU A 158 -5.16 -5.12 2.77
C LEU A 158 -6.14 -4.11 3.38
N ARG A 159 -5.64 -2.94 3.77
CA ARG A 159 -6.48 -1.88 4.32
C ARG A 159 -7.55 -1.43 3.33
N LYS A 160 -7.18 -1.24 2.07
CA LYS A 160 -8.10 -0.81 1.01
C LYS A 160 -9.30 -1.74 0.85
N VAL A 161 -9.11 -3.04 1.05
CA VAL A 161 -10.19 -4.03 0.98
C VAL A 161 -10.83 -4.37 2.34
N GLY A 162 -10.57 -3.54 3.38
CA GLY A 162 -11.17 -3.69 4.72
C GLY A 162 -10.59 -4.83 5.56
N ARG A 163 -9.39 -5.35 5.21
CA ARG A 163 -8.73 -6.45 5.92
C ARG A 163 -7.54 -6.01 6.78
N GLY A 164 -7.54 -4.78 7.27
CA GLY A 164 -6.47 -4.24 8.12
C GLY A 164 -6.19 -5.07 9.38
N ASP A 165 -7.19 -5.76 9.92
CA ASP A 165 -7.03 -6.66 11.08
C ASP A 165 -6.09 -7.85 10.84
N ASP A 166 -5.82 -8.22 9.59
CA ASP A 166 -4.87 -9.29 9.25
C ASP A 166 -3.40 -8.86 9.37
N TYR A 167 -3.13 -7.57 9.52
CA TYR A 167 -1.77 -7.02 9.52
C TYR A 167 -0.83 -7.67 10.54
N LEU A 168 -1.27 -7.79 11.79
CA LEU A 168 -0.40 -8.32 12.86
C LEU A 168 0.03 -9.78 12.60
N ALA A 169 -0.81 -10.57 11.93
CA ALA A 169 -0.46 -11.94 11.55
C ALA A 169 0.63 -12.00 10.46
N MET A 170 0.85 -10.89 9.74
CA MET A 170 1.85 -10.81 8.67
C MET A 170 3.24 -10.38 9.13
N LEU A 171 3.43 -10.06 10.42
CA LEU A 171 4.70 -9.62 10.98
C LEU A 171 5.75 -10.75 11.17
N GLY A 172 5.41 -11.99 10.80
CA GLY A 172 6.32 -13.15 10.94
C GLY A 172 7.76 -12.89 10.52
N PRO A 173 8.03 -12.41 9.28
CA PRO A 173 9.39 -12.14 8.82
C PRO A 173 10.18 -11.13 9.67
N TRP A 174 9.52 -10.16 10.27
CA TRP A 174 10.16 -9.22 11.21
C TRP A 174 10.43 -9.85 12.57
N TYR A 175 9.56 -10.75 13.05
CA TYR A 175 9.88 -11.55 14.23
C TYR A 175 11.08 -12.47 14.01
N ASP A 176 11.29 -12.95 12.79
CA ASP A 176 12.48 -13.76 12.45
C ASP A 176 13.76 -12.93 12.55
N MET A 177 13.74 -11.64 12.16
CA MET A 177 14.87 -10.73 12.41
C MET A 177 15.20 -10.62 13.91
N LEU A 178 14.19 -10.51 14.78
CA LEU A 178 14.39 -10.45 16.23
C LEU A 178 14.99 -11.75 16.78
N LYS A 179 14.56 -12.91 16.26
CA LYS A 179 15.08 -14.23 16.68
C LYS A 179 16.57 -14.40 16.39
N ILE A 180 17.06 -13.84 15.29
CA ILE A 180 18.49 -13.87 14.95
C ILE A 180 19.28 -12.72 15.59
N GLY A 181 18.63 -11.91 16.44
CA GLY A 181 19.28 -10.86 17.24
C GLY A 181 19.49 -9.54 16.52
N LEU A 182 18.83 -9.28 15.38
CA LEU A 182 18.92 -7.99 14.72
C LEU A 182 18.25 -6.88 15.57
N THR A 183 18.90 -5.74 15.63
CA THR A 183 18.40 -4.51 16.27
C THR A 183 17.98 -3.44 15.26
N THR A 184 18.15 -3.74 13.97
CA THR A 184 17.83 -2.91 12.81
C THR A 184 17.03 -3.75 11.81
N PHE A 185 16.64 -3.16 10.69
CA PHE A 185 15.83 -3.82 9.68
C PHE A 185 16.71 -4.32 8.53
N ALA A 186 16.70 -5.63 8.28
CA ALA A 186 17.41 -6.24 7.16
C ALA A 186 16.84 -5.81 5.81
N GLU A 187 17.68 -5.75 4.79
CA GLU A 187 17.29 -5.39 3.42
C GLU A 187 16.31 -6.39 2.79
N LYS A 188 16.59 -7.67 2.99
CA LYS A 188 15.82 -8.81 2.45
C LYS A 188 15.90 -9.98 3.42
N PRO A 189 15.09 -11.03 3.24
CA PRO A 189 15.25 -12.28 3.99
C PRO A 189 16.66 -12.86 3.85
N GLU A 190 17.09 -13.63 4.85
CA GLU A 190 18.41 -14.27 4.83
C GLU A 190 18.63 -15.17 3.58
N PRO A 191 19.82 -15.17 2.99
CA PRO A 191 20.99 -14.36 3.37
C PRO A 191 20.86 -12.90 2.92
N THR A 192 20.89 -11.99 3.88
CA THR A 192 20.85 -10.56 3.59
C THR A 192 22.25 -10.01 3.31
N ARG A 193 22.34 -8.91 2.58
CA ARG A 193 23.59 -8.15 2.35
C ARG A 193 23.69 -6.88 3.17
N SER A 194 22.60 -6.47 3.83
CA SER A 194 22.55 -5.31 4.70
C SER A 194 21.58 -5.55 5.86
N ASP A 195 22.03 -5.34 7.08
CA ASP A 195 21.21 -5.45 8.30
C ASP A 195 20.54 -4.12 8.68
N CYS A 196 20.79 -3.06 7.94
CA CYS A 196 20.24 -1.73 8.22
C CYS A 196 19.70 -1.10 6.93
N HIS A 197 18.46 -1.39 6.60
CA HIS A 197 17.82 -0.95 5.37
C HIS A 197 16.44 -0.34 5.60
N ALA A 198 16.30 0.93 5.28
CA ALA A 198 15.12 1.74 5.64
C ALA A 198 13.79 1.21 5.06
N TRP A 199 13.79 0.63 3.87
CA TRP A 199 12.55 0.15 3.24
C TRP A 199 11.85 -0.98 4.00
N SER A 200 12.58 -1.71 4.85
CA SER A 200 12.02 -2.76 5.68
C SER A 200 11.43 -2.25 7.00
N ALA A 201 11.54 -0.95 7.27
CA ALA A 201 11.02 -0.33 8.49
C ALA A 201 9.51 0.01 8.42
N SER A 202 8.81 -0.46 7.41
CA SER A 202 7.36 -0.23 7.26
C SER A 202 6.52 -0.56 8.51
N PRO A 203 6.87 -1.54 9.38
CA PRO A 203 6.13 -1.77 10.61
C PRO A 203 6.07 -0.57 11.55
N ILE A 204 7.07 0.30 11.57
CA ILE A 204 7.05 1.53 12.40
C ILE A 204 5.88 2.44 11.98
N LEU A 205 5.70 2.61 10.67
CA LEU A 205 4.57 3.37 10.14
C LEU A 205 3.24 2.64 10.36
N GLU A 206 3.19 1.34 10.03
CA GLU A 206 1.94 0.60 9.96
C GLU A 206 1.37 0.24 11.34
N LEU A 207 2.18 0.12 12.38
CA LEU A 207 1.68 0.01 13.74
C LEU A 207 0.88 1.26 14.14
N MET A 208 1.29 2.44 13.67
CA MET A 208 0.55 3.67 13.91
C MET A 208 -0.63 3.83 12.93
N ALA A 209 -0.38 3.67 11.64
CA ALA A 209 -1.38 3.95 10.60
C ALA A 209 -2.45 2.86 10.48
N THR A 210 -2.10 1.58 10.71
CA THR A 210 -3.03 0.45 10.59
C THR A 210 -3.55 0.01 11.95
N VAL A 211 -2.68 -0.39 12.87
CA VAL A 211 -3.15 -0.97 14.15
C VAL A 211 -3.85 0.09 15.02
N THR A 212 -3.25 1.27 15.16
CA THR A 212 -3.88 2.38 15.89
C THR A 212 -4.84 3.19 15.03
N GLY A 213 -4.67 3.12 13.71
CA GLY A 213 -5.49 3.79 12.72
C GLY A 213 -5.27 5.29 12.60
N ILE A 214 -4.21 5.85 13.21
CA ILE A 214 -3.95 7.29 13.18
C ILE A 214 -3.30 7.68 11.85
N GLU A 215 -4.05 8.37 11.01
CA GLU A 215 -3.58 8.86 9.70
C GLU A 215 -4.02 10.30 9.42
N THR A 216 -3.30 10.93 8.52
CA THR A 216 -3.72 12.23 7.99
C THR A 216 -4.97 12.11 7.13
N ALA A 217 -5.93 13.02 7.34
CA ALA A 217 -7.15 13.13 6.53
C ALA A 217 -7.22 14.43 5.71
N ALA A 218 -6.15 15.23 5.74
CA ALA A 218 -6.03 16.43 4.91
C ALA A 218 -4.56 16.83 4.72
N PRO A 219 -4.20 17.51 3.63
CA PRO A 219 -2.85 17.98 3.40
C PRO A 219 -2.29 18.77 4.59
N GLY A 220 -1.00 18.52 4.90
CA GLY A 220 -0.34 19.11 6.07
C GLY A 220 -0.85 18.59 7.43
N PHE A 221 -1.52 17.45 7.43
CA PHE A 221 -2.13 16.83 8.61
C PHE A 221 -3.13 17.76 9.34
N LYS A 222 -3.82 18.63 8.60
CA LYS A 222 -4.82 19.56 9.15
C LYS A 222 -6.07 18.88 9.70
N LYS A 223 -6.28 17.60 9.34
CA LYS A 223 -7.32 16.73 9.89
C LYS A 223 -6.74 15.33 10.13
N VAL A 224 -7.27 14.64 11.14
CA VAL A 224 -6.90 13.25 11.45
C VAL A 224 -8.09 12.31 11.17
N ARG A 225 -7.80 11.12 10.63
CA ARG A 225 -8.69 9.96 10.67
C ARG A 225 -8.09 8.95 11.63
N ILE A 226 -8.92 8.41 12.53
CA ILE A 226 -8.52 7.33 13.43
C ILE A 226 -9.44 6.14 13.16
N GLU A 227 -8.90 5.13 12.47
CA GLU A 227 -9.61 3.91 12.09
C GLU A 227 -8.78 2.68 12.50
N PRO A 228 -8.87 2.24 13.77
CA PRO A 228 -8.02 1.18 14.29
C PRO A 228 -8.38 -0.20 13.72
N HIS A 229 -7.33 -0.96 13.40
CA HIS A 229 -7.41 -2.37 13.03
C HIS A 229 -6.57 -3.20 14.02
N PRO A 230 -7.09 -3.46 15.23
CA PRO A 230 -6.34 -4.07 16.32
C PRO A 230 -6.00 -5.56 16.12
N GLY A 231 -6.59 -6.21 15.13
CA GLY A 231 -6.41 -7.64 14.92
C GLY A 231 -6.80 -8.44 16.16
N HIS A 232 -5.86 -9.18 16.74
CA HIS A 232 -6.09 -9.97 17.96
C HIS A 232 -5.85 -9.20 19.29
N LEU A 233 -5.39 -7.96 19.21
CA LEU A 233 -5.14 -7.15 20.41
C LEU A 233 -6.45 -6.79 21.11
N LYS A 234 -6.43 -6.86 22.44
CA LYS A 234 -7.56 -6.46 23.27
C LYS A 234 -7.51 -4.98 23.61
N LYS A 235 -6.31 -4.40 23.63
CA LYS A 235 -6.07 -3.01 24.03
C LYS A 235 -5.02 -2.37 23.14
N ILE A 236 -5.21 -1.09 22.85
CA ILE A 236 -4.27 -0.21 22.17
C ILE A 236 -4.05 1.02 23.05
N ASP A 237 -2.79 1.30 23.38
CA ASP A 237 -2.35 2.58 23.94
C ASP A 237 -1.30 3.16 23.00
N ALA A 238 -1.60 4.28 22.38
CA ALA A 238 -0.74 4.87 21.36
C ALA A 238 -0.69 6.38 21.44
N ALA A 239 0.43 6.93 21.02
CA ALA A 239 0.64 8.36 20.90
C ALA A 239 1.50 8.69 19.70
N MET A 240 1.10 9.70 18.94
CA MET A 240 1.79 10.18 17.75
C MET A 240 2.09 11.67 17.87
N PRO A 241 3.32 12.12 17.61
CA PRO A 241 3.62 13.54 17.56
C PRO A 241 2.91 14.21 16.38
N HIS A 242 2.44 15.43 16.60
CA HIS A 242 1.84 16.30 15.59
C HIS A 242 2.37 17.73 15.78
N PRO A 243 2.50 18.58 14.74
CA PRO A 243 2.99 19.95 14.90
C PRO A 243 2.22 20.79 15.95
N ALA A 244 0.91 20.54 16.12
CA ALA A 244 0.10 21.23 17.13
C ALA A 244 0.16 20.57 18.52
N GLY A 245 0.88 19.46 18.72
CA GLY A 245 0.93 18.75 20.00
C GLY A 245 0.95 17.23 19.81
N LYS A 246 0.32 16.49 20.72
CA LYS A 246 0.29 15.03 20.70
C LYS A 246 -1.12 14.50 20.40
N ILE A 247 -1.25 13.61 19.43
CA ILE A 247 -2.44 12.79 19.23
C ILE A 247 -2.27 11.54 20.07
N SER A 248 -3.24 11.15 20.87
CA SER A 248 -3.19 9.89 21.59
C SER A 248 -4.55 9.18 21.62
N CYS A 249 -4.50 7.86 21.70
CA CYS A 249 -5.67 7.03 21.92
C CYS A 249 -5.36 5.91 22.90
N SER A 250 -6.32 5.61 23.77
CA SER A 250 -6.34 4.45 24.65
C SER A 250 -7.67 3.74 24.40
N LEU A 251 -7.62 2.61 23.72
CA LEU A 251 -8.78 1.91 23.18
C LEU A 251 -8.77 0.47 23.66
N GLU A 252 -9.94 -0.06 23.99
CA GLU A 252 -10.12 -1.44 24.43
C GLU A 252 -11.29 -2.09 23.69
N ARG A 253 -11.12 -3.34 23.28
CA ARG A 253 -12.19 -4.13 22.67
C ARG A 253 -13.30 -4.40 23.67
N LYS A 254 -14.56 -4.19 23.28
CA LYS A 254 -15.77 -4.41 24.05
C LYS A 254 -16.59 -5.53 23.42
N GLY A 255 -16.61 -6.68 24.07
CA GLY A 255 -17.29 -7.85 23.51
C GLY A 255 -16.66 -8.36 22.21
N LYS A 256 -17.49 -8.80 21.27
CA LYS A 256 -17.04 -9.34 19.97
C LYS A 256 -16.75 -8.26 18.92
N ALA A 257 -17.52 -7.18 18.94
CA ALA A 257 -17.52 -6.17 17.88
C ALA A 257 -17.24 -4.76 18.38
N GLY A 258 -17.53 -4.44 19.63
CA GLY A 258 -17.44 -3.08 20.15
C GLY A 258 -16.02 -2.62 20.46
N ILE A 259 -15.88 -1.30 20.61
CA ILE A 259 -14.67 -0.63 21.05
C ILE A 259 -15.03 0.50 22.01
N SER A 260 -14.24 0.66 23.07
CA SER A 260 -14.40 1.75 24.02
C SER A 260 -13.05 2.34 24.41
N GLY A 261 -13.06 3.56 24.96
CA GLY A 261 -11.84 4.21 25.40
C GLY A 261 -11.88 5.71 25.22
N GLU A 262 -10.71 6.28 24.94
CA GLU A 262 -10.59 7.73 24.73
C GLU A 262 -9.60 8.09 23.64
N VAL A 263 -9.88 9.23 23.01
CA VAL A 263 -9.00 9.89 22.06
C VAL A 263 -8.72 11.31 22.57
N VAL A 264 -7.47 11.75 22.43
CA VAL A 264 -7.08 13.13 22.75
C VAL A 264 -6.43 13.76 21.53
N LEU A 265 -6.99 14.87 21.07
CA LEU A 265 -6.43 15.66 19.98
C LEU A 265 -5.86 16.99 20.52
N PRO A 266 -4.74 17.48 19.97
CA PRO A 266 -4.22 18.79 20.32
C PRO A 266 -5.15 19.91 19.83
N GLU A 267 -4.98 21.11 20.39
CA GLU A 267 -5.71 22.32 19.97
C GLU A 267 -5.55 22.59 18.47
N GLY A 268 -6.64 22.97 17.82
CA GLY A 268 -6.69 23.26 16.40
C GLY A 268 -6.77 22.04 15.47
N LEU A 269 -6.66 20.81 15.99
CA LEU A 269 -6.83 19.59 15.22
C LEU A 269 -8.21 19.00 15.39
N SER A 270 -8.89 18.72 14.28
CA SER A 270 -10.15 17.98 14.24
C SER A 270 -10.02 16.73 13.37
N GLY A 271 -11.01 15.85 13.44
CA GLY A 271 -10.98 14.65 12.60
C GLY A 271 -12.21 13.77 12.74
N THR A 272 -12.01 12.49 12.44
CA THR A 272 -13.06 11.46 12.49
C THR A 272 -12.49 10.18 13.09
N PHE A 273 -13.19 9.62 14.06
CA PHE A 273 -12.97 8.25 14.51
C PHE A 273 -13.90 7.31 13.74
N VAL A 274 -13.35 6.19 13.28
CA VAL A 274 -14.11 5.22 12.49
C VAL A 274 -13.98 3.84 13.10
N TRP A 275 -15.11 3.17 13.29
CA TRP A 275 -15.16 1.79 13.77
C TRP A 275 -16.26 1.02 13.04
N GLN A 276 -15.85 -0.02 12.28
CA GLN A 276 -16.80 -0.84 11.51
C GLN A 276 -17.77 -0.02 10.65
N GLY A 277 -17.23 1.02 9.98
CA GLY A 277 -18.00 1.92 9.11
C GLY A 277 -18.83 2.98 9.82
N LYS A 278 -18.88 2.98 11.17
CA LYS A 278 -19.49 4.06 11.94
C LYS A 278 -18.51 5.19 12.15
N GLU A 279 -18.91 6.41 11.83
CA GLU A 279 -18.09 7.60 11.96
C GLU A 279 -18.53 8.46 13.15
N VAL A 280 -17.56 8.90 13.94
CA VAL A 280 -17.74 9.82 15.08
C VAL A 280 -16.83 11.03 14.89
N PRO A 281 -17.36 12.25 14.83
CA PRO A 281 -16.53 13.45 14.76
C PRO A 281 -15.60 13.58 15.98
N LEU A 282 -14.36 14.00 15.73
CA LEU A 282 -13.38 14.31 16.75
C LEU A 282 -13.07 15.81 16.76
N HIS A 283 -12.99 16.36 17.97
CA HIS A 283 -12.67 17.75 18.25
C HIS A 283 -11.39 17.86 19.10
N PRO A 284 -10.78 19.04 19.24
CA PRO A 284 -9.68 19.24 20.17
C PRO A 284 -10.03 18.82 21.59
N GLY A 285 -9.05 18.34 22.33
CA GLY A 285 -9.20 17.87 23.71
C GLY A 285 -9.51 16.37 23.82
N LYS A 286 -9.93 15.98 25.00
CA LYS A 286 -10.21 14.60 25.39
C LYS A 286 -11.65 14.22 25.07
N GLN A 287 -11.86 13.09 24.45
CA GLN A 287 -13.17 12.58 24.04
C GLN A 287 -13.29 11.09 24.36
N ALA A 288 -14.44 10.69 24.90
CA ALA A 288 -14.77 9.29 25.10
C ALA A 288 -15.29 8.65 23.81
N ILE A 289 -14.84 7.44 23.52
CA ILE A 289 -15.32 6.57 22.46
C ILE A 289 -16.06 5.40 23.12
N ASP A 290 -17.26 5.11 22.69
CA ASP A 290 -18.03 3.92 23.11
C ASP A 290 -18.95 3.50 21.96
N LEU A 291 -18.51 2.49 21.21
CA LEU A 291 -19.22 1.95 20.06
C LEU A 291 -19.48 0.47 20.26
N PRO A 292 -20.69 -0.01 19.91
CA PRO A 292 -21.07 -1.41 20.08
C PRO A 292 -20.36 -2.34 19.11
#